data_5788f963e4cd353ef0fd5619546d6163
#
_entry.id   5788f963e4cd353ef0fd5619546d6163
#
_cell.length_a   1.000
_cell.length_b   1.000
_cell.length_c   1.000
_cell.angle_alpha   90.00
_cell.angle_beta   90.00
_cell.angle_gamma   90.00
#
_symmetry.space_group_name_H-M   'P 1'
#
loop_
_entity.id
_entity.type
_entity.pdbx_description
1 polymer ?
#
loop_
_entity_poly.entity_id
_entity_poly.type
_entity_poly.pdbx_seq_one_letter_code
_entity_poly.pdbx_strand_id
1 'polypeptide(L)'
;MKLTKVSLLIFSLITIAISAKSEKRTLLGDLAWRNIGPANMGGRVSAIEGVTGNPSTYYVGGADGGIFKTTNNGVTFEEIFNDQDAYSIGAIAVAPSDPNVLWVGTGEGDPRNSVGYGRGVYR
;
A
#
# COMPACT_ATOMS: atom_id res chain seq x y z
N MET A 1 26.98 50.12 -25.65
CA MET A 1 27.18 48.75 -26.16
C MET A 1 27.96 47.80 -25.23
N LYS A 2 28.50 48.25 -24.10
CA LYS A 2 29.18 47.37 -23.11
C LYS A 2 28.27 46.84 -21.97
N LEU A 3 27.22 47.57 -21.62
CA LEU A 3 26.29 47.14 -20.56
C LEU A 3 25.42 45.92 -20.92
N THR A 4 25.04 45.76 -22.19
CA THR A 4 24.21 44.63 -22.62
C THR A 4 24.93 43.27 -22.54
N LYS A 5 26.25 43.24 -22.74
CA LYS A 5 27.02 42.00 -22.65
C LYS A 5 27.24 41.53 -21.21
N VAL A 6 27.38 42.46 -20.28
CA VAL A 6 27.52 42.14 -18.85
C VAL A 6 26.19 41.63 -18.28
N SER A 7 25.08 42.24 -18.67
CA SER A 7 23.73 41.79 -18.26
C SER A 7 23.39 40.37 -18.75
N LEU A 8 23.81 40.04 -19.99
CA LEU A 8 23.61 38.68 -20.53
C LEU A 8 24.44 37.61 -19.80
N LEU A 9 25.66 37.96 -19.41
CA LEU A 9 26.55 37.08 -18.66
C LEU A 9 26.03 36.82 -17.24
N ILE A 10 25.49 37.82 -16.56
CA ILE A 10 24.92 37.68 -15.23
C ILE A 10 23.65 36.83 -15.30
N PHE A 11 22.81 37.00 -16.33
CA PHE A 11 21.60 36.17 -16.52
C PHE A 11 21.93 34.70 -16.81
N SER A 12 22.99 34.44 -17.58
CA SER A 12 23.50 33.09 -17.85
C SER A 12 24.08 32.40 -16.61
N LEU A 13 24.76 33.13 -15.74
CA LEU A 13 25.27 32.61 -14.48
C LEU A 13 24.18 32.29 -13.47
N ILE A 14 23.09 33.06 -13.44
CA ILE A 14 21.94 32.82 -12.56
C ILE A 14 21.14 31.57 -13.00
N THR A 15 21.01 31.33 -14.31
CA THR A 15 20.34 30.13 -14.82
C THR A 15 21.11 28.84 -14.54
N ILE A 16 22.44 28.90 -14.52
CA ILE A 16 23.27 27.72 -14.16
C ILE A 16 23.17 27.42 -12.65
N ALA A 17 23.07 28.44 -11.81
CA ALA A 17 22.95 28.24 -10.36
C ALA A 17 21.60 27.62 -9.92
N ILE A 18 20.53 27.82 -10.69
CA ILE A 18 19.19 27.28 -10.38
C ILE A 18 19.07 25.79 -10.76
N SER A 19 19.98 25.29 -11.61
CA SER A 19 19.96 23.89 -12.08
C SER A 19 20.71 22.90 -11.17
N ALA A 20 21.33 23.36 -10.10
CA ALA A 20 21.91 22.49 -9.09
C ALA A 20 20.81 21.98 -8.14
N LYS A 21 19.93 21.13 -8.65
CA LYS A 21 19.04 20.33 -7.84
C LYS A 21 19.92 19.41 -6.97
N SER A 22 20.01 19.74 -5.69
CA SER A 22 20.67 18.89 -4.71
C SER A 22 19.93 17.56 -4.67
N GLU A 23 20.40 16.57 -5.41
CA GLU A 23 20.00 15.19 -5.19
C GLU A 23 20.47 14.81 -3.78
N LYS A 24 19.54 14.74 -2.85
CA LYS A 24 19.78 14.05 -1.59
C LYS A 24 20.08 12.59 -1.95
N ARG A 25 21.36 12.25 -2.05
CA ARG A 25 21.77 10.85 -2.05
C ARG A 25 21.33 10.27 -0.71
N THR A 26 20.24 9.53 -0.71
CA THR A 26 19.87 8.71 0.44
C THR A 26 20.96 7.64 0.60
N LEU A 27 21.32 7.32 1.82
CA LEU A 27 22.33 6.28 2.13
C LEU A 27 21.99 4.92 1.50
N LEU A 28 20.71 4.73 1.16
CA LEU A 28 20.16 3.50 0.59
C LEU A 28 20.12 3.52 -0.95
N GLY A 29 20.50 4.64 -1.60
CA GLY A 29 20.51 4.76 -3.07
C GLY A 29 19.16 4.44 -3.69
N ASP A 30 19.19 3.59 -4.71
CA ASP A 30 18.00 3.15 -5.47
C ASP A 30 17.36 1.88 -4.90
N LEU A 31 17.59 1.57 -3.62
CA LEU A 31 16.94 0.42 -2.99
C LEU A 31 15.44 0.68 -2.88
N ALA A 32 14.67 -0.13 -3.57
CA ALA A 32 13.23 -0.16 -3.49
C ALA A 32 12.79 -1.40 -2.69
N TRP A 33 11.79 -1.21 -1.85
CA TRP A 33 11.14 -2.34 -1.19
C TRP A 33 10.48 -3.21 -2.25
N ARG A 34 10.72 -4.50 -2.19
CA ARG A 34 10.07 -5.50 -3.02
C ARG A 34 9.20 -6.38 -2.14
N ASN A 35 7.94 -6.49 -2.48
CA ASN A 35 7.09 -7.52 -1.89
C ASN A 35 7.66 -8.89 -2.28
N ILE A 36 7.98 -9.71 -1.29
CA ILE A 36 8.53 -11.06 -1.48
C ILE A 36 7.42 -12.13 -1.46
N GLY A 37 6.17 -11.71 -1.64
CA GLY A 37 5.01 -12.56 -1.76
C GLY A 37 4.43 -12.98 -0.43
N PRO A 38 3.35 -13.78 -0.42
CA PRO A 38 2.85 -14.37 0.80
C PRO A 38 3.93 -15.32 1.32
N ALA A 39 4.84 -14.77 2.15
CA ALA A 39 5.61 -15.61 3.04
C ALA A 39 4.59 -16.39 3.87
N ASN A 40 4.90 -17.63 4.16
CA ASN A 40 4.07 -18.51 4.97
C ASN A 40 3.45 -17.71 6.12
N MET A 41 2.16 -17.40 6.00
CA MET A 41 1.46 -16.52 6.93
C MET A 41 1.32 -17.23 8.25
N GLY A 42 2.29 -17.06 9.14
CA GLY A 42 2.25 -17.57 10.50
C GLY A 42 1.22 -16.84 11.39
N GLY A 43 0.32 -16.05 10.81
CA GLY A 43 -0.65 -15.22 11.51
C GLY A 43 -2.06 -15.81 11.56
N ARG A 44 -2.86 -15.25 12.46
CA ARG A 44 -4.28 -15.60 12.59
C ARG A 44 -5.08 -14.95 11.47
N VAL A 45 -5.97 -15.72 10.86
CA VAL A 45 -7.04 -15.19 10.00
C VAL A 45 -8.12 -14.57 10.89
N SER A 46 -8.42 -13.31 10.68
CA SER A 46 -9.43 -12.54 11.41
C SER A 46 -10.74 -12.38 10.63
N ALA A 47 -10.66 -12.40 9.30
CA ALA A 47 -11.81 -12.24 8.44
C ALA A 47 -11.65 -13.05 7.16
N ILE A 48 -12.76 -13.63 6.68
CA ILE A 48 -12.87 -14.25 5.36
C ILE A 48 -14.17 -13.80 4.73
N GLU A 49 -14.12 -13.38 3.46
CA GLU A 49 -15.32 -12.96 2.72
C GLU A 49 -15.28 -13.49 1.29
N GLY A 50 -16.36 -14.13 0.87
CA GLY A 50 -16.52 -14.67 -0.48
C GLY A 50 -17.29 -13.74 -1.40
N VAL A 51 -17.06 -13.88 -2.72
CA VAL A 51 -17.81 -13.17 -3.75
C VAL A 51 -19.06 -13.95 -4.12
N THR A 52 -20.24 -13.37 -3.91
CA THR A 52 -21.53 -13.99 -4.27
C THR A 52 -21.56 -14.35 -5.76
N GLY A 53 -21.88 -15.60 -6.07
CA GLY A 53 -21.93 -16.11 -7.43
C GLY A 53 -20.57 -16.50 -8.04
N ASN A 54 -19.47 -16.27 -7.33
CA ASN A 54 -18.13 -16.70 -7.76
C ASN A 54 -17.36 -17.39 -6.61
N PRO A 55 -17.57 -18.68 -6.38
CA PRO A 55 -16.96 -19.40 -5.26
C PRO A 55 -15.43 -19.53 -5.35
N SER A 56 -14.85 -19.29 -6.51
CA SER A 56 -13.40 -19.34 -6.69
C SER A 56 -12.69 -18.06 -6.21
N THR A 57 -13.45 -17.00 -5.96
CA THR A 57 -12.90 -15.71 -5.52
C THR A 57 -13.31 -15.43 -4.08
N TYR A 58 -12.34 -15.22 -3.24
CA TYR A 58 -12.56 -14.79 -1.86
C TYR A 58 -11.37 -13.99 -1.31
N TYR A 59 -11.62 -13.30 -0.21
CA TYR A 59 -10.67 -12.45 0.49
C TYR A 59 -10.36 -13.02 1.86
N VAL A 60 -9.11 -12.92 2.29
CA VAL A 60 -8.64 -13.35 3.60
C VAL A 60 -7.95 -12.19 4.28
N GLY A 61 -8.42 -11.80 5.45
CA GLY A 61 -7.84 -10.78 6.28
C GLY A 61 -7.01 -11.38 7.40
N GLY A 62 -5.77 -10.93 7.52
CA GLY A 62 -4.88 -11.28 8.62
C GLY A 62 -5.06 -10.32 9.80
N ALA A 63 -4.98 -10.83 11.01
CA ALA A 63 -5.04 -10.00 12.22
C ALA A 63 -3.94 -8.92 12.24
N ASP A 64 -2.77 -9.22 11.67
CA ASP A 64 -1.64 -8.30 11.47
C ASP A 64 -0.95 -8.56 10.12
N GLY A 65 -1.68 -8.94 9.09
CA GLY A 65 -1.10 -9.41 7.83
C GLY A 65 -1.70 -8.78 6.58
N GLY A 66 -2.55 -7.77 6.69
CA GLY A 66 -3.21 -7.17 5.53
C GLY A 66 -4.29 -8.07 4.94
N ILE A 67 -4.59 -7.87 3.65
CA ILE A 67 -5.64 -8.59 2.93
C ILE A 67 -5.06 -9.32 1.72
N PHE A 68 -5.46 -10.57 1.60
CA PHE A 68 -5.09 -11.45 0.49
C PHE A 68 -6.34 -11.82 -0.32
N LYS A 69 -6.24 -11.74 -1.63
CA LYS A 69 -7.28 -12.13 -2.58
C LYS A 69 -6.85 -13.38 -3.33
N THR A 70 -7.75 -14.32 -3.46
CA THR A 70 -7.62 -15.43 -4.41
C THR A 70 -8.72 -15.38 -5.45
N THR A 71 -8.44 -15.86 -6.66
CA THR A 71 -9.40 -16.03 -7.76
C THR A 71 -9.44 -17.46 -8.29
N ASN A 72 -8.73 -18.37 -7.62
CA ASN A 72 -8.55 -19.76 -8.03
C ASN A 72 -8.66 -20.77 -6.87
N ASN A 73 -9.64 -20.57 -5.99
CA ASN A 73 -9.89 -21.42 -4.82
C ASN A 73 -8.70 -21.54 -3.85
N GLY A 74 -7.89 -20.50 -3.70
CA GLY A 74 -6.79 -20.52 -2.74
C GLY A 74 -5.51 -21.18 -3.24
N VAL A 75 -5.41 -21.49 -4.54
CA VAL A 75 -4.16 -22.00 -5.11
C VAL A 75 -3.08 -20.94 -5.10
N THR A 76 -3.47 -19.69 -5.41
CA THR A 76 -2.60 -18.52 -5.28
C THR A 76 -3.31 -17.37 -4.60
N PHE A 77 -2.54 -16.53 -3.92
CA PHE A 77 -3.05 -15.32 -3.28
C PHE A 77 -2.25 -14.11 -3.75
N GLU A 78 -2.96 -13.01 -3.92
CA GLU A 78 -2.42 -11.69 -4.20
C GLU A 78 -2.69 -10.79 -3.00
N GLU A 79 -1.68 -10.09 -2.53
CA GLU A 79 -1.81 -9.10 -1.48
C GLU A 79 -2.33 -7.78 -2.07
N ILE A 80 -3.45 -7.26 -1.54
CA ILE A 80 -4.16 -6.12 -2.14
C ILE A 80 -4.25 -4.90 -1.22
N PHE A 81 -3.60 -4.93 -0.06
CA PHE A 81 -3.72 -3.87 0.96
C PHE A 81 -2.38 -3.24 1.38
N ASN A 82 -1.31 -3.47 0.61
CA ASN A 82 0.06 -3.05 0.93
C ASN A 82 0.28 -1.54 0.96
N ASP A 83 -0.52 -0.78 0.21
CA ASP A 83 -0.39 0.66 0.09
C ASP A 83 -1.11 1.42 1.23
N GLN A 84 -1.68 0.70 2.19
CA GLN A 84 -2.41 1.28 3.31
C GLN A 84 -1.58 1.25 4.60
N ASP A 85 -1.77 2.26 5.44
CA ASP A 85 -1.09 2.37 6.73
C ASP A 85 -1.70 1.48 7.83
N ALA A 86 -2.46 0.46 7.45
CA ALA A 86 -3.13 -0.44 8.36
C ALA A 86 -2.88 -1.89 7.95
N TYR A 87 -2.38 -2.71 8.85
CA TYR A 87 -2.08 -4.13 8.60
C TYR A 87 -3.02 -5.06 9.36
N SER A 88 -3.65 -4.56 10.41
CA SER A 88 -4.57 -5.33 11.22
C SER A 88 -5.98 -5.25 10.64
N ILE A 89 -6.55 -6.39 10.26
CA ILE A 89 -7.87 -6.50 9.65
C ILE A 89 -8.83 -7.13 10.64
N GLY A 90 -9.93 -6.45 10.92
CA GLY A 90 -10.99 -6.94 11.82
C GLY A 90 -12.19 -7.52 11.07
N ALA A 91 -12.55 -6.93 9.94
CA ALA A 91 -13.69 -7.36 9.13
C ALA A 91 -13.51 -7.02 7.66
N ILE A 92 -14.10 -7.85 6.79
CA ILE A 92 -14.16 -7.64 5.36
C ILE A 92 -15.59 -7.88 4.90
N ALA A 93 -16.10 -7.06 3.98
CA ALA A 93 -17.39 -7.27 3.35
C ALA A 93 -17.33 -6.87 1.87
N VAL A 94 -17.78 -7.74 0.99
CA VAL A 94 -18.01 -7.45 -0.44
C VAL A 94 -19.39 -6.85 -0.60
N ALA A 95 -19.51 -5.75 -1.34
CA ALA A 95 -20.82 -5.15 -1.60
C ALA A 95 -21.65 -6.07 -2.49
N PRO A 96 -22.87 -6.46 -2.08
CA PRO A 96 -23.69 -7.38 -2.89
C PRO A 96 -24.08 -6.85 -4.26
N SER A 97 -24.12 -5.53 -4.41
CA SER A 97 -24.47 -4.85 -5.66
C SER A 97 -23.31 -4.70 -6.63
N ASP A 98 -22.06 -4.75 -6.13
CA ASP A 98 -20.85 -4.64 -6.95
C ASP A 98 -19.71 -5.43 -6.32
N PRO A 99 -19.33 -6.58 -6.90
CA PRO A 99 -18.26 -7.43 -6.36
C PRO A 99 -16.86 -6.81 -6.42
N ASN A 100 -16.70 -5.66 -7.09
CA ASN A 100 -15.44 -4.91 -7.09
C ASN A 100 -15.33 -3.93 -5.92
N VAL A 101 -16.40 -3.73 -5.16
CA VAL A 101 -16.41 -2.87 -3.98
C VAL A 101 -16.23 -3.71 -2.72
N LEU A 102 -15.11 -3.49 -2.07
CA LEU A 102 -14.73 -4.13 -0.82
C LEU A 102 -14.74 -3.11 0.32
N TRP A 103 -15.40 -3.44 1.41
CA TRP A 103 -15.32 -2.68 2.65
C TRP A 103 -14.45 -3.41 3.65
N VAL A 104 -13.54 -2.67 4.28
CA VAL A 104 -12.54 -3.22 5.19
C VAL A 104 -12.56 -2.46 6.50
N GLY A 105 -12.91 -3.13 7.57
CA GLY A 105 -12.74 -2.64 8.93
C GLY A 105 -11.36 -3.04 9.45
N THR A 106 -10.53 -2.07 9.80
CA THR A 106 -9.20 -2.31 10.34
C THR A 106 -9.20 -2.37 11.86
N GLY A 107 -8.20 -3.05 12.44
CA GLY A 107 -8.07 -3.30 13.86
C GLY A 107 -8.64 -4.65 14.28
N GLU A 108 -8.07 -5.24 15.32
CA GLU A 108 -8.55 -6.50 15.88
C GLU A 108 -9.75 -6.27 16.80
N GLY A 109 -10.86 -6.99 16.56
CA GLY A 109 -12.03 -7.03 17.43
C GLY A 109 -11.89 -8.00 18.61
N ASP A 110 -11.02 -8.99 18.48
CA ASP A 110 -10.83 -10.03 19.51
C ASP A 110 -9.61 -9.72 20.37
N PRO A 111 -9.80 -9.29 21.64
CA PRO A 111 -8.69 -8.89 22.50
C PRO A 111 -7.79 -10.07 22.84
N ARG A 112 -6.48 -9.87 22.69
CA ARG A 112 -5.42 -10.80 23.05
C ARG A 112 -4.27 -10.06 23.76
N ASN A 113 -3.15 -10.77 23.98
CA ASN A 113 -1.96 -10.17 24.62
C ASN A 113 -1.35 -9.04 23.77
N SER A 114 -1.52 -9.09 22.45
CA SER A 114 -1.20 -8.00 21.52
C SER A 114 -2.39 -7.80 20.59
N VAL A 115 -2.81 -6.56 20.41
CA VAL A 115 -3.94 -6.19 19.56
C VAL A 115 -3.44 -5.19 18.54
N GLY A 116 -3.66 -5.47 17.27
CA GLY A 116 -3.36 -4.56 16.18
C GLY A 116 -4.35 -3.39 16.16
N TYR A 117 -3.83 -2.18 16.04
CA TYR A 117 -4.65 -0.97 16.04
C TYR A 117 -5.42 -0.81 14.72
N GLY A 118 -6.68 -0.38 14.82
CA GLY A 118 -7.47 0.06 13.69
C GLY A 118 -7.14 1.50 13.28
N ARG A 119 -7.29 1.78 11.99
CA ARG A 119 -7.16 3.14 11.41
C ARG A 119 -8.44 3.58 10.69
N GLY A 120 -9.54 2.90 10.97
CA GLY A 120 -10.86 3.20 10.43
C GLY A 120 -11.33 2.17 9.41
N VAL A 121 -12.27 2.59 8.57
CA VAL A 121 -12.89 1.78 7.53
C VAL A 121 -12.42 2.28 6.17
N TYR A 122 -11.99 1.35 5.34
CA TYR A 122 -11.54 1.58 3.96
C TYR A 122 -12.57 1.03 2.96
N ARG A 123 -12.53 1.60 1.75
CA ARG A 123 -13.36 1.16 0.63
C ARG A 123 -12.52 1.08 -0.64
#